data_01b126c04298bf880485cd598813cb2a
#
_entry.id   01b126c04298bf880485cd598813cb2a
#
_cell.length_a   1.000
_cell.length_b   1.000
_cell.length_c   1.000
_cell.angle_alpha   90.00
_cell.angle_beta   90.00
_cell.angle_gamma   90.00
#
_symmetry.space_group_name_H-M   'P 1'
#
loop_
_entity.id
_entity.type
_entity.pdbx_description
1 polymer ?
#
loop_
_entity_poly.entity_id
_entity_poly.type
_entity_poly.pdbx_seq_one_letter_code
_entity_poly.pdbx_strand_id
1 'polypeptide(L)'
;MTERIVPTVAGRVRAGLLAALAALPAAAWAHAPEAGARAGISIPWTFEPWVVGSLLVSAALYALGLHRLWRKAGRDRGVHGTQAAAFAAGWLVLVAALVSPLDALGGLLFSGHMVQHELLMVVAAPLLVMSRPLAVWTWGLPSTWRRAAGRCAASAPVAWLWRLLTYPPAAWALHGVALWGWHVPPAFEAALASNAIHALQHISFLFTALLFWWAPLGRAARTDAGASMLYLFTTMVHTGALG
;
A
#
# COMPACT_ATOMS: atom_id res chain seq x y z
N MET A 1 -16.28 37.86 32.70
CA MET A 1 -14.96 37.60 32.03
C MET A 1 -15.02 36.17 31.55
N THR A 2 -15.40 35.94 30.33
CA THR A 2 -15.53 34.60 29.72
C THR A 2 -14.28 34.37 28.87
N GLU A 3 -13.35 33.52 29.34
CA GLU A 3 -12.18 33.06 28.59
C GLU A 3 -12.64 32.23 27.38
N ARG A 4 -12.37 32.73 26.19
CA ARG A 4 -12.50 31.93 24.96
C ARG A 4 -11.32 30.97 24.89
N ILE A 5 -11.59 29.68 25.14
CA ILE A 5 -10.64 28.62 24.90
C ILE A 5 -10.43 28.49 23.38
N VAL A 6 -9.28 28.99 22.89
CA VAL A 6 -8.86 28.80 21.51
C VAL A 6 -8.30 27.40 21.38
N PRO A 7 -8.88 26.50 20.57
CA PRO A 7 -8.34 25.15 20.41
C PRO A 7 -6.96 25.22 19.75
N THR A 8 -5.98 24.60 20.40
CA THR A 8 -4.60 24.52 19.94
C THR A 8 -4.49 23.84 18.58
N VAL A 9 -3.54 24.28 17.74
CA VAL A 9 -3.26 23.78 16.39
C VAL A 9 -3.10 22.24 16.37
N ALA A 10 -2.64 21.64 17.47
CA ALA A 10 -2.55 20.19 17.65
C ALA A 10 -3.92 19.47 17.68
N GLY A 11 -4.96 20.12 18.25
CA GLY A 11 -6.32 19.57 18.28
C GLY A 11 -6.98 19.56 16.90
N ARG A 12 -6.71 20.58 16.07
CA ARG A 12 -7.24 20.65 14.69
C ARG A 12 -6.56 19.65 13.75
N VAL A 13 -5.29 19.31 13.97
CA VAL A 13 -4.57 18.31 13.18
C VAL A 13 -5.04 16.89 13.54
N ARG A 14 -5.34 16.62 14.82
CA ARG A 14 -5.91 15.33 15.25
C ARG A 14 -7.33 15.13 14.70
N ALA A 15 -8.15 16.16 14.73
CA ALA A 15 -9.51 16.12 14.17
C ALA A 15 -9.49 15.96 12.64
N GLY A 16 -8.56 16.58 11.93
CA GLY A 16 -8.42 16.46 10.48
C GLY A 16 -7.93 15.07 10.03
N LEU A 17 -7.01 14.44 10.77
CA LEU A 17 -6.54 13.08 10.48
C LEU A 17 -7.61 12.02 10.80
N LEU A 18 -8.34 12.19 11.89
CA LEU A 18 -9.44 11.29 12.24
C LEU A 18 -10.65 11.48 11.30
N ALA A 19 -10.93 12.70 10.86
CA ALA A 19 -11.98 12.97 9.86
C ALA A 19 -11.60 12.44 8.46
N ALA A 20 -10.33 12.47 8.07
CA ALA A 20 -9.86 11.89 6.82
C ALA A 20 -9.89 10.35 6.83
N LEU A 21 -9.71 9.73 8.01
CA LEU A 21 -9.86 8.27 8.18
C LEU A 21 -11.33 7.85 8.34
N ALA A 22 -12.20 8.72 8.86
CA ALA A 22 -13.64 8.47 9.04
C ALA A 22 -14.48 8.81 7.81
N ALA A 23 -13.93 9.52 6.83
CA ALA A 23 -14.59 9.85 5.57
C ALA A 23 -14.38 8.79 4.47
N LEU A 24 -14.15 7.52 4.84
CA LEU A 24 -14.34 6.41 3.92
C LEU A 24 -15.86 6.23 3.74
N PRO A 25 -16.42 6.53 2.57
CA PRO A 25 -17.85 6.35 2.37
C PRO A 25 -18.16 4.86 2.46
N ALA A 26 -18.99 4.49 3.43
CA ALA A 26 -19.63 3.18 3.51
C ALA A 26 -20.73 3.04 2.43
N ALA A 27 -20.41 3.37 1.19
CA ALA A 27 -21.28 3.21 0.03
C ALA A 27 -20.61 2.27 -0.97
N ALA A 28 -20.39 1.03 -0.55
CA ALA A 28 -20.17 -0.06 -1.51
C ALA A 28 -21.55 -0.45 -2.08
N TRP A 29 -21.93 0.17 -3.19
CA TRP A 29 -23.05 -0.33 -3.99
C TRP A 29 -22.55 -1.57 -4.73
N ALA A 30 -22.93 -2.73 -4.26
CA ALA A 30 -22.72 -3.99 -4.94
C ALA A 30 -23.59 -3.99 -6.21
N HIS A 31 -22.96 -3.85 -7.38
CA HIS A 31 -23.55 -4.29 -8.62
C HIS A 31 -23.23 -5.77 -8.79
N ALA A 32 -24.16 -6.64 -8.39
CA ALA A 32 -24.14 -8.02 -8.84
C ALA A 32 -24.25 -8.02 -10.37
N PRO A 33 -23.40 -8.75 -11.11
CA PRO A 33 -23.59 -8.87 -12.56
C PRO A 33 -24.89 -9.61 -12.82
N GLU A 34 -25.83 -8.96 -13.52
CA GLU A 34 -27.04 -9.64 -13.99
C GLU A 34 -26.66 -10.79 -14.93
N ALA A 35 -26.97 -12.00 -14.52
CA ALA A 35 -26.82 -13.19 -15.32
C ALA A 35 -27.87 -13.17 -16.48
N GLY A 36 -27.43 -12.77 -17.67
CA GLY A 36 -28.28 -12.90 -18.82
C GLY A 36 -27.99 -11.97 -20.00
N ALA A 37 -26.83 -12.14 -20.64
CA ALA A 37 -26.72 -11.79 -22.08
C ALA A 37 -25.55 -12.57 -22.70
N ARG A 38 -25.80 -13.29 -23.74
CA ARG A 38 -24.81 -13.82 -24.70
C ARG A 38 -24.22 -12.64 -25.49
N ALA A 39 -23.50 -11.76 -24.85
CA ALA A 39 -22.68 -10.75 -25.50
C ALA A 39 -21.24 -11.17 -25.30
N GLY A 40 -20.37 -10.98 -26.29
CA GLY A 40 -18.96 -11.34 -26.21
C GLY A 40 -18.35 -10.84 -24.91
N ILE A 41 -17.48 -11.63 -24.30
CA ILE A 41 -16.87 -11.37 -23.00
C ILE A 41 -16.12 -10.01 -23.08
N SER A 42 -16.81 -8.93 -22.77
CA SER A 42 -16.16 -7.64 -22.55
C SER A 42 -15.69 -7.62 -21.11
N ILE A 43 -14.36 -7.58 -20.91
CA ILE A 43 -13.77 -7.48 -19.60
C ILE A 43 -13.54 -5.98 -19.34
N PRO A 44 -14.42 -5.33 -18.55
CA PRO A 44 -14.38 -3.88 -18.37
C PRO A 44 -13.19 -3.48 -17.47
N TRP A 45 -12.78 -2.22 -17.56
CA TRP A 45 -11.98 -1.58 -16.56
C TRP A 45 -12.82 -1.32 -15.30
N THR A 46 -12.24 -1.54 -14.14
CA THR A 46 -12.89 -1.31 -12.85
C THR A 46 -12.44 0.02 -12.26
N PHE A 47 -13.34 0.96 -12.05
CA PHE A 47 -13.03 2.29 -11.53
C PHE A 47 -13.67 2.48 -10.15
N GLU A 48 -13.21 1.72 -9.17
CA GLU A 48 -13.59 1.93 -7.78
C GLU A 48 -13.09 3.32 -7.31
N PRO A 49 -13.98 4.27 -6.95
CA PRO A 49 -13.58 5.67 -6.70
C PRO A 49 -12.52 5.83 -5.61
N TRP A 50 -12.57 5.01 -4.58
CA TRP A 50 -11.60 5.05 -3.47
C TRP A 50 -10.23 4.49 -3.89
N VAL A 51 -10.17 3.48 -4.78
CA VAL A 51 -8.93 2.95 -5.36
C VAL A 51 -8.31 3.99 -6.27
N VAL A 52 -9.07 4.50 -7.23
CA VAL A 52 -8.60 5.52 -8.18
C VAL A 52 -8.17 6.78 -7.42
N GLY A 53 -8.96 7.25 -6.45
CA GLY A 53 -8.63 8.39 -5.62
C GLY A 53 -7.32 8.21 -4.85
N SER A 54 -7.11 7.05 -4.22
CA SER A 54 -5.87 6.76 -3.48
C SER A 54 -4.65 6.69 -4.39
N LEU A 55 -4.77 6.09 -5.57
CA LEU A 55 -3.72 6.05 -6.58
C LEU A 55 -3.37 7.44 -7.09
N LEU A 56 -4.36 8.28 -7.40
CA LEU A 56 -4.14 9.66 -7.85
C LEU A 56 -3.47 10.52 -6.77
N VAL A 57 -3.94 10.43 -5.52
CA VAL A 57 -3.34 11.15 -4.38
C VAL A 57 -1.89 10.70 -4.17
N SER A 58 -1.63 9.40 -4.22
CA SER A 58 -0.29 8.83 -4.10
C SER A 58 0.65 9.37 -5.19
N ALA A 59 0.22 9.34 -6.46
CA ALA A 59 0.99 9.84 -7.58
C ALA A 59 1.23 11.35 -7.50
N ALA A 60 0.19 12.13 -7.18
CA ALA A 60 0.30 13.59 -7.06
C ALA A 60 1.25 14.00 -5.93
N LEU A 61 1.14 13.37 -4.74
CA LEU A 61 2.04 13.63 -3.62
C LEU A 61 3.48 13.26 -3.98
N TYR A 62 3.69 12.15 -4.69
CA TYR A 62 5.03 11.74 -5.10
C TYR A 62 5.61 12.72 -6.13
N ALA A 63 4.87 13.08 -7.16
CA ALA A 63 5.31 14.03 -8.18
C ALA A 63 5.62 15.42 -7.59
N LEU A 64 4.72 15.95 -6.75
CA LEU A 64 4.93 17.23 -6.05
C LEU A 64 6.12 17.17 -5.11
N GLY A 65 6.25 16.07 -4.35
CA GLY A 65 7.35 15.87 -3.41
C GLY A 65 8.68 15.79 -4.12
N LEU A 66 8.78 15.02 -5.19
CA LEU A 66 9.97 14.87 -6.00
C LEU A 66 10.38 16.20 -6.65
N HIS A 67 9.40 16.91 -7.23
CA HIS A 67 9.63 18.23 -7.82
C HIS A 67 10.20 19.23 -6.80
N ARG A 68 9.58 19.33 -5.61
CA ARG A 68 10.04 20.22 -4.54
C ARG A 68 11.41 19.83 -4.00
N LEU A 69 11.66 18.53 -3.84
CA LEU A 69 12.94 18.01 -3.37
C LEU A 69 14.05 18.33 -4.35
N TRP A 70 13.86 18.03 -5.64
CA TRP A 70 14.86 18.30 -6.66
C TRP A 70 15.08 19.80 -6.94
N ARG A 71 14.05 20.62 -6.83
CA ARG A 71 14.23 22.08 -6.89
C ARG A 71 15.08 22.63 -5.74
N LYS A 72 14.98 22.04 -4.54
CA LYS A 72 15.70 22.51 -3.36
C LYS A 72 17.10 21.91 -3.22
N ALA A 73 17.26 20.62 -3.48
CA ALA A 73 18.50 19.88 -3.26
C ALA A 73 19.34 19.70 -4.53
N GLY A 74 18.75 19.92 -5.71
CA GLY A 74 19.30 19.57 -7.01
C GLY A 74 18.78 18.20 -7.49
N ARG A 75 18.77 18.01 -8.82
CA ARG A 75 18.33 16.75 -9.44
C ARG A 75 19.20 15.59 -8.96
N ASP A 76 18.60 14.42 -8.77
CA ASP A 76 19.22 13.19 -8.27
C ASP A 76 19.81 13.28 -6.85
N ARG A 77 19.60 14.36 -6.12
CA ARG A 77 19.98 14.47 -4.72
C ARG A 77 18.83 14.08 -3.79
N GLY A 78 19.12 13.22 -2.82
CA GLY A 78 18.15 12.68 -1.86
C GLY A 78 17.34 11.52 -2.41
N VAL A 79 16.83 11.63 -3.63
CA VAL A 79 16.15 10.58 -4.39
C VAL A 79 16.67 10.59 -5.82
N HIS A 80 17.15 9.44 -6.30
CA HIS A 80 17.69 9.28 -7.64
C HIS A 80 16.59 9.05 -8.68
N GLY A 81 16.89 9.35 -9.96
CA GLY A 81 15.97 9.11 -11.08
C GLY A 81 15.53 7.64 -11.18
N THR A 82 16.42 6.69 -10.85
CA THR A 82 16.11 5.25 -10.79
C THR A 82 15.04 4.92 -9.73
N GLN A 83 15.06 5.62 -8.59
CA GLN A 83 14.05 5.47 -7.54
C GLN A 83 12.71 6.08 -7.97
N ALA A 84 12.75 7.21 -8.68
CA ALA A 84 11.54 7.79 -9.27
C ALA A 84 10.94 6.87 -10.35
N ALA A 85 11.77 6.24 -11.16
CA ALA A 85 11.34 5.23 -12.14
C ALA A 85 10.76 3.99 -11.45
N ALA A 86 11.37 3.53 -10.35
CA ALA A 86 10.82 2.42 -9.54
C ALA A 86 9.43 2.76 -8.97
N PHE A 87 9.21 4.02 -8.52
CA PHE A 87 7.88 4.45 -8.10
C PHE A 87 6.89 4.38 -9.26
N ALA A 88 7.24 4.96 -10.41
CA ALA A 88 6.36 4.96 -11.58
C ALA A 88 6.01 3.54 -12.02
N ALA A 89 7.00 2.64 -12.09
CA ALA A 89 6.78 1.23 -12.44
C ALA A 89 5.89 0.52 -11.41
N GLY A 90 6.19 0.63 -10.11
CA GLY A 90 5.35 0.04 -9.06
C GLY A 90 3.93 0.58 -9.04
N TRP A 91 3.77 1.88 -9.27
CA TRP A 91 2.46 2.53 -9.37
C TRP A 91 1.67 2.05 -10.61
N LEU A 92 2.32 1.90 -11.76
CA LEU A 92 1.69 1.33 -12.96
C LEU A 92 1.26 -0.13 -12.74
N VAL A 93 2.05 -0.91 -12.01
CA VAL A 93 1.67 -2.28 -11.62
C VAL A 93 0.43 -2.27 -10.72
N LEU A 94 0.33 -1.33 -9.77
CA LEU A 94 -0.89 -1.17 -8.95
C LEU A 94 -2.10 -0.83 -9.83
N VAL A 95 -1.96 0.07 -10.81
CA VAL A 95 -3.03 0.38 -11.76
C VAL A 95 -3.42 -0.86 -12.57
N ALA A 96 -2.44 -1.59 -13.07
CA ALA A 96 -2.69 -2.83 -13.81
C ALA A 96 -3.37 -3.90 -12.95
N ALA A 97 -3.01 -4.02 -11.68
CA ALA A 97 -3.62 -5.00 -10.78
C ALA A 97 -5.04 -4.61 -10.32
N LEU A 98 -5.29 -3.31 -10.04
CA LEU A 98 -6.47 -2.87 -9.30
C LEU A 98 -7.52 -2.14 -10.13
N VAL A 99 -7.20 -1.75 -11.37
CA VAL A 99 -8.08 -0.90 -12.21
C VAL A 99 -8.26 -1.49 -13.60
N SER A 100 -7.30 -2.30 -14.07
CA SER A 100 -7.35 -2.88 -15.43
C SER A 100 -8.34 -4.05 -15.52
N PRO A 101 -8.60 -4.56 -16.74
CA PRO A 101 -9.38 -5.77 -16.95
C PRO A 101 -8.93 -6.99 -16.14
N LEU A 102 -7.71 -7.00 -15.58
CA LEU A 102 -7.23 -8.03 -14.68
C LEU A 102 -8.06 -8.11 -13.39
N ASP A 103 -8.52 -6.98 -12.87
CA ASP A 103 -9.39 -6.93 -11.69
C ASP A 103 -10.73 -7.63 -11.95
N ALA A 104 -11.34 -7.32 -13.09
CA ALA A 104 -12.57 -8.00 -13.53
C ALA A 104 -12.34 -9.50 -13.79
N LEU A 105 -11.19 -9.88 -14.35
CA LEU A 105 -10.80 -11.29 -14.54
C LEU A 105 -10.58 -12.01 -13.21
N GLY A 106 -10.03 -11.32 -12.20
CA GLY A 106 -9.86 -11.87 -10.86
C GLY A 106 -11.17 -12.30 -10.19
N GLY A 107 -12.28 -11.61 -10.51
CA GLY A 107 -13.63 -12.02 -10.09
C GLY A 107 -14.21 -13.23 -10.83
N LEU A 108 -13.67 -13.58 -12.02
CA LEU A 108 -14.16 -14.65 -12.88
C LEU A 108 -13.26 -15.89 -12.86
N LEU A 109 -11.96 -15.70 -12.74
CA LEU A 109 -10.94 -16.74 -12.83
C LEU A 109 -10.03 -16.75 -11.61
N PHE A 110 -9.93 -17.89 -10.95
CA PHE A 110 -9.00 -18.08 -9.82
C PHE A 110 -7.56 -17.71 -10.18
N SER A 111 -7.09 -18.10 -11.37
CA SER A 111 -5.76 -17.74 -11.85
C SER A 111 -5.56 -16.23 -12.02
N GLY A 112 -6.60 -15.51 -12.49
CA GLY A 112 -6.58 -14.05 -12.58
C GLY A 112 -6.44 -13.39 -11.20
N HIS A 113 -7.19 -13.90 -10.22
CA HIS A 113 -7.13 -13.48 -8.82
C HIS A 113 -5.74 -13.70 -8.21
N MET A 114 -5.13 -14.87 -8.44
CA MET A 114 -3.77 -15.15 -7.96
C MET A 114 -2.71 -14.26 -8.63
N VAL A 115 -2.78 -14.05 -9.94
CA VAL A 115 -1.87 -13.11 -10.65
C VAL A 115 -1.98 -11.69 -10.10
N GLN A 116 -3.18 -11.24 -9.76
CA GLN A 116 -3.41 -9.93 -9.14
C GLN A 116 -2.66 -9.81 -7.79
N HIS A 117 -2.76 -10.82 -6.92
CA HIS A 117 -2.02 -10.86 -5.65
C HIS A 117 -0.51 -10.86 -5.87
N GLU A 118 0.00 -11.67 -6.81
CA GLU A 118 1.43 -11.70 -7.13
C GLU A 118 1.94 -10.35 -7.62
N LEU A 119 1.18 -9.65 -8.47
CA LEU A 119 1.55 -8.31 -8.91
C LEU A 119 1.62 -7.32 -7.76
N LEU A 120 0.71 -7.40 -6.79
CA LEU A 120 0.73 -6.52 -5.60
C LEU A 120 1.95 -6.81 -4.71
N MET A 121 2.20 -8.09 -4.41
CA MET A 121 3.15 -8.50 -3.38
C MET A 121 4.58 -8.65 -3.91
N VAL A 122 4.76 -9.21 -5.12
CA VAL A 122 6.07 -9.57 -5.64
C VAL A 122 6.63 -8.52 -6.58
N VAL A 123 5.78 -7.71 -7.23
CA VAL A 123 6.23 -6.71 -8.20
C VAL A 123 6.03 -5.28 -7.68
N ALA A 124 4.83 -4.89 -7.30
CA ALA A 124 4.56 -3.52 -6.87
C ALA A 124 5.25 -3.19 -5.55
N ALA A 125 5.14 -4.05 -4.53
CA ALA A 125 5.68 -3.78 -3.20
C ALA A 125 7.20 -3.54 -3.19
N PRO A 126 8.07 -4.38 -3.77
CA PRO A 126 9.52 -4.11 -3.79
C PRO A 126 9.87 -2.85 -4.56
N LEU A 127 9.23 -2.58 -5.70
CA LEU A 127 9.45 -1.35 -6.47
C LEU A 127 9.09 -0.10 -5.66
N LEU A 128 7.96 -0.14 -4.96
CA LEU A 128 7.55 0.95 -4.09
C LEU A 128 8.51 1.14 -2.90
N VAL A 129 8.97 0.07 -2.26
CA VAL A 129 9.96 0.18 -1.17
C VAL A 129 11.27 0.81 -1.67
N MET A 130 11.77 0.38 -2.83
CA MET A 130 12.97 0.95 -3.43
C MET A 130 12.83 2.44 -3.77
N SER A 131 11.62 2.89 -4.10
CA SER A 131 11.34 4.27 -4.48
C SER A 131 11.34 5.27 -3.31
N ARG A 132 11.38 4.81 -2.06
CA ARG A 132 11.31 5.62 -0.83
C ARG A 132 10.11 6.57 -0.76
N PRO A 133 8.89 6.10 -0.98
CA PRO A 133 7.72 6.96 -1.16
C PRO A 133 7.43 7.80 0.08
N LEU A 134 7.58 7.26 1.30
CA LEU A 134 7.33 7.99 2.54
C LEU A 134 8.13 9.29 2.65
N ALA A 135 9.41 9.24 2.26
CA ALA A 135 10.27 10.44 2.27
C ALA A 135 9.79 11.46 1.22
N VAL A 136 9.46 11.01 0.01
CA VAL A 136 9.01 11.88 -1.08
C VAL A 136 7.63 12.47 -0.81
N TRP A 137 6.67 11.67 -0.34
CA TRP A 137 5.33 12.15 0.00
C TRP A 137 5.34 13.23 1.09
N THR A 138 6.23 13.11 2.09
CA THR A 138 6.37 14.18 3.09
C THR A 138 6.82 15.50 2.47
N TRP A 139 7.63 15.49 1.41
CA TRP A 139 8.00 16.69 0.65
C TRP A 139 6.86 17.23 -0.20
N GLY A 140 5.90 16.41 -0.61
CA GLY A 140 4.67 16.81 -1.27
C GLY A 140 3.74 17.64 -0.36
N LEU A 141 3.83 17.44 0.95
CA LEU A 141 3.00 18.15 1.92
C LEU A 141 3.44 19.61 2.13
N PRO A 142 2.52 20.49 2.55
CA PRO A 142 2.85 21.81 3.07
C PRO A 142 3.85 21.73 4.23
N SER A 143 4.67 22.79 4.42
CA SER A 143 5.77 22.77 5.42
C SER A 143 5.29 22.52 6.85
N THR A 144 4.09 22.97 7.21
CA THR A 144 3.47 22.74 8.52
C THR A 144 3.16 21.26 8.73
N TRP A 145 2.54 20.63 7.74
CA TRP A 145 2.18 19.20 7.77
C TRP A 145 3.43 18.30 7.74
N ARG A 146 4.42 18.67 6.93
CA ARG A 146 5.70 17.95 6.88
C ARG A 146 6.41 17.97 8.24
N ARG A 147 6.43 19.11 8.93
CA ARG A 147 7.01 19.21 10.28
C ARG A 147 6.20 18.39 11.30
N ALA A 148 4.87 18.42 11.20
CA ALA A 148 4.00 17.62 12.06
C ALA A 148 4.22 16.10 11.83
N ALA A 149 4.26 15.66 10.58
CA ALA A 149 4.56 14.27 10.22
C ALA A 149 5.95 13.84 10.74
N GLY A 150 6.98 14.69 10.60
CA GLY A 150 8.31 14.43 11.14
C GLY A 150 8.34 14.28 12.66
N ARG A 151 7.63 15.15 13.38
CA ARG A 151 7.52 15.03 14.86
C ARG A 151 6.74 13.76 15.27
N CYS A 152 5.66 13.44 14.55
CA CYS A 152 4.89 12.23 14.79
C CYS A 152 5.76 10.99 14.60
N ALA A 153 6.47 10.92 13.47
CA ALA A 153 7.37 9.80 13.16
C ALA A 153 8.53 9.66 14.16
N ALA A 154 9.01 10.80 14.73
CA ALA A 154 10.06 10.81 15.74
C ALA A 154 9.55 10.54 17.17
N SER A 155 8.23 10.50 17.39
CA SER A 155 7.68 10.18 18.73
C SER A 155 8.00 8.73 19.12
N ALA A 156 8.29 8.52 20.43
CA ALA A 156 8.73 7.22 20.92
C ALA A 156 7.78 6.06 20.57
N PRO A 157 6.44 6.19 20.72
CA PRO A 157 5.52 5.08 20.40
C PRO A 157 5.50 4.77 18.92
N VAL A 158 5.51 5.79 18.03
CA VAL A 158 5.50 5.58 16.57
C VAL A 158 6.82 4.97 16.11
N ALA A 159 7.95 5.47 16.61
CA ALA A 159 9.26 4.92 16.30
C ALA A 159 9.44 3.49 16.82
N TRP A 160 8.87 3.16 17.99
CA TRP A 160 8.87 1.80 18.53
C TRP A 160 8.03 0.87 17.65
N LEU A 161 6.78 1.26 17.35
CA LEU A 161 5.88 0.48 16.49
C LEU A 161 6.49 0.24 15.11
N TRP A 162 7.08 1.28 14.51
CA TRP A 162 7.76 1.15 13.23
C TRP A 162 8.92 0.16 13.26
N ARG A 163 9.75 0.22 14.32
CA ARG A 163 10.85 -0.75 14.52
C ARG A 163 10.35 -2.17 14.71
N LEU A 164 9.23 -2.35 15.41
CA LEU A 164 8.61 -3.66 15.59
C LEU A 164 8.10 -4.21 14.25
N LEU A 165 7.31 -3.44 13.51
CA LEU A 165 6.72 -3.85 12.24
C LEU A 165 7.75 -4.08 11.13
N THR A 166 8.86 -3.35 11.16
CA THR A 166 9.96 -3.51 10.19
C THR A 166 11.08 -4.42 10.69
N TYR A 167 10.95 -5.04 11.86
CA TYR A 167 11.86 -6.08 12.33
C TYR A 167 11.70 -7.32 11.43
N PRO A 168 12.79 -7.85 10.81
CA PRO A 168 12.66 -8.86 9.77
C PRO A 168 11.79 -10.07 10.14
N PRO A 169 11.97 -10.74 11.30
CA PRO A 169 11.10 -11.84 11.69
C PRO A 169 9.64 -11.44 11.88
N ALA A 170 9.36 -10.23 12.40
CA ALA A 170 8.00 -9.75 12.60
C ALA A 170 7.32 -9.43 11.25
N ALA A 171 8.02 -8.78 10.33
CA ALA A 171 7.52 -8.50 8.99
C ALA A 171 7.25 -9.79 8.20
N TRP A 172 8.14 -10.79 8.31
CA TRP A 172 7.98 -12.12 7.73
C TRP A 172 6.74 -12.83 8.30
N ALA A 173 6.60 -12.85 9.63
CA ALA A 173 5.47 -13.49 10.28
C ALA A 173 4.14 -12.80 9.94
N LEU A 174 4.10 -11.47 9.93
CA LEU A 174 2.89 -10.71 9.54
C LEU A 174 2.48 -11.01 8.10
N HIS A 175 3.44 -11.06 7.18
CA HIS A 175 3.16 -11.40 5.79
C HIS A 175 2.69 -12.84 5.64
N GLY A 176 3.32 -13.78 6.34
CA GLY A 176 2.91 -15.19 6.40
C GLY A 176 1.48 -15.35 6.97
N VAL A 177 1.18 -14.67 8.07
CA VAL A 177 -0.18 -14.69 8.67
C VAL A 177 -1.22 -14.14 7.70
N ALA A 178 -0.92 -13.05 6.98
CA ALA A 178 -1.83 -12.52 5.98
C ALA A 178 -2.04 -13.52 4.83
N LEU A 179 -0.95 -14.11 4.30
CA LEU A 179 -1.05 -15.11 3.24
C LEU A 179 -1.90 -16.31 3.67
N TRP A 180 -1.52 -16.99 4.75
CA TRP A 180 -2.25 -18.17 5.21
C TRP A 180 -3.67 -17.84 5.68
N GLY A 181 -3.85 -16.72 6.37
CA GLY A 181 -5.15 -16.31 6.87
C GLY A 181 -6.19 -16.06 5.77
N TRP A 182 -5.78 -15.48 4.64
CA TRP A 182 -6.68 -15.27 3.51
C TRP A 182 -6.91 -16.52 2.65
N HIS A 183 -6.06 -17.56 2.79
CA HIS A 183 -6.24 -18.83 2.07
C HIS A 183 -7.06 -19.85 2.84
N VAL A 184 -7.49 -19.57 4.09
CA VAL A 184 -8.47 -20.45 4.75
C VAL A 184 -9.83 -20.29 4.07
N PRO A 185 -10.59 -21.40 3.84
CA PRO A 185 -11.81 -21.37 3.03
C PRO A 185 -12.83 -20.29 3.42
N PRO A 186 -13.17 -20.07 4.72
CA PRO A 186 -14.15 -19.05 5.07
C PRO A 186 -13.71 -17.61 4.72
N ALA A 187 -12.42 -17.29 4.86
CA ALA A 187 -11.89 -15.96 4.54
C ALA A 187 -11.83 -15.75 3.02
N PHE A 188 -11.41 -16.77 2.29
CA PHE A 188 -11.39 -16.75 0.83
C PHE A 188 -12.78 -16.59 0.24
N GLU A 189 -13.76 -17.37 0.69
CA GLU A 189 -15.16 -17.28 0.26
C GLU A 189 -15.77 -15.91 0.59
N ALA A 190 -15.47 -15.36 1.78
CA ALA A 190 -15.91 -14.03 2.16
C ALA A 190 -15.33 -12.93 1.25
N ALA A 191 -14.07 -13.08 0.82
CA ALA A 191 -13.44 -12.15 -0.11
C ALA A 191 -14.08 -12.22 -1.51
N LEU A 192 -14.48 -13.40 -1.97
CA LEU A 192 -15.22 -13.56 -3.22
C LEU A 192 -16.66 -13.02 -3.14
N ALA A 193 -17.29 -13.08 -1.97
CA ALA A 193 -18.67 -12.66 -1.76
C ALA A 193 -18.83 -11.15 -1.52
N SER A 194 -17.76 -10.42 -1.17
CA SER A 194 -17.83 -9.02 -0.74
C SER A 194 -16.67 -8.19 -1.26
N ASN A 195 -16.95 -7.16 -2.07
CA ASN A 195 -15.95 -6.21 -2.55
C ASN A 195 -15.18 -5.52 -1.42
N ALA A 196 -15.83 -5.24 -0.28
CA ALA A 196 -15.16 -4.63 0.87
C ALA A 196 -14.14 -5.59 1.51
N ILE A 197 -14.47 -6.87 1.62
CA ILE A 197 -13.57 -7.90 2.16
C ILE A 197 -12.44 -8.17 1.17
N HIS A 198 -12.72 -8.23 -0.13
CA HIS A 198 -11.72 -8.34 -1.19
C HIS A 198 -10.74 -7.14 -1.17
N ALA A 199 -11.25 -5.93 -1.02
CA ALA A 199 -10.41 -4.76 -0.85
C ALA A 199 -9.53 -4.83 0.41
N LEU A 200 -10.07 -5.31 1.53
CA LEU A 200 -9.31 -5.53 2.78
C LEU A 200 -8.20 -6.58 2.56
N GLN A 201 -8.48 -7.64 1.81
CA GLN A 201 -7.49 -8.64 1.41
C GLN A 201 -6.33 -7.98 0.64
N HIS A 202 -6.62 -7.21 -0.41
CA HIS A 202 -5.60 -6.50 -1.19
C HIS A 202 -4.79 -5.50 -0.36
N ILE A 203 -5.45 -4.72 0.52
CA ILE A 203 -4.79 -3.78 1.42
C ILE A 203 -3.84 -4.51 2.37
N SER A 204 -4.30 -5.62 2.96
CA SER A 204 -3.49 -6.41 3.89
C SER A 204 -2.29 -7.05 3.20
N PHE A 205 -2.46 -7.60 1.99
CA PHE A 205 -1.38 -8.17 1.21
C PHE A 205 -0.35 -7.12 0.81
N LEU A 206 -0.79 -5.99 0.24
CA LEU A 206 0.14 -4.93 -0.13
C LEU A 206 0.86 -4.35 1.08
N PHE A 207 0.14 -4.10 2.18
CA PHE A 207 0.74 -3.53 3.39
C PHE A 207 1.78 -4.46 4.01
N THR A 208 1.44 -5.74 4.20
CA THR A 208 2.38 -6.71 4.78
C THR A 208 3.54 -7.00 3.84
N ALA A 209 3.34 -7.00 2.52
CA ALA A 209 4.41 -7.12 1.54
C ALA A 209 5.36 -5.91 1.55
N LEU A 210 4.84 -4.69 1.72
CA LEU A 210 5.69 -3.50 1.90
C LEU A 210 6.58 -3.61 3.14
N LEU A 211 6.05 -4.10 4.26
CA LEU A 211 6.84 -4.37 5.47
C LEU A 211 7.86 -5.49 5.24
N PHE A 212 7.44 -6.56 4.57
CA PHE A 212 8.30 -7.69 4.20
C PHE A 212 9.50 -7.24 3.37
N TRP A 213 9.26 -6.52 2.27
CA TRP A 213 10.33 -6.03 1.39
C TRP A 213 11.16 -4.90 2.01
N TRP A 214 10.64 -4.24 3.05
CA TRP A 214 11.40 -3.22 3.79
C TRP A 214 12.64 -3.81 4.49
N ALA A 215 12.58 -5.07 4.93
CA ALA A 215 13.68 -5.72 5.62
C ALA A 215 14.93 -5.88 4.72
N PRO A 216 14.86 -6.49 3.52
CA PRO A 216 16.01 -6.65 2.64
C PRO A 216 16.33 -5.41 1.78
N LEU A 217 15.35 -4.58 1.42
CA LEU A 217 15.50 -3.48 0.46
C LEU A 217 15.46 -2.09 1.07
N GLY A 218 15.07 -1.96 2.33
CA GLY A 218 14.98 -0.67 3.02
C GLY A 218 16.35 -0.02 3.19
N ARG A 219 16.37 1.32 3.35
CA ARG A 219 17.62 2.08 3.51
C ARG A 219 18.50 1.63 4.68
N ALA A 220 17.90 1.05 5.69
CA ALA A 220 18.58 0.48 6.84
C ALA A 220 18.40 -1.04 6.83
N ALA A 221 18.67 -1.68 5.67
CA ALA A 221 18.58 -3.13 5.58
C ALA A 221 19.33 -3.77 6.77
N ARG A 222 18.58 -4.47 7.60
CA ARG A 222 19.05 -5.04 8.88
C ARG A 222 19.54 -6.47 8.73
N THR A 223 19.46 -6.97 7.51
CA THR A 223 19.84 -8.32 7.16
C THR A 223 21.11 -8.29 6.30
N ASP A 224 22.05 -9.15 6.57
CA ASP A 224 23.16 -9.46 5.65
C ASP A 224 22.64 -10.30 4.47
N ALA A 225 23.51 -10.59 3.51
CA ALA A 225 23.12 -11.34 2.32
C ALA A 225 22.60 -12.75 2.66
N GLY A 226 23.25 -13.43 3.61
CA GLY A 226 22.85 -14.79 4.02
C GLY A 226 21.49 -14.80 4.72
N ALA A 227 21.27 -13.86 5.64
CA ALA A 227 19.98 -13.72 6.31
C ALA A 227 18.87 -13.32 5.32
N SER A 228 19.18 -12.48 4.32
CA SER A 228 18.22 -12.13 3.27
C SER A 228 17.88 -13.34 2.39
N MET A 229 18.85 -14.15 2.04
CA MET A 229 18.61 -15.39 1.29
C MET A 229 17.74 -16.37 2.08
N LEU A 230 18.02 -16.60 3.36
CA LEU A 230 17.21 -17.46 4.22
C LEU A 230 15.77 -16.92 4.36
N TYR A 231 15.62 -15.61 4.52
CA TYR A 231 14.34 -14.93 4.60
C TYR A 231 13.47 -15.16 3.35
N LEU A 232 14.06 -15.00 2.17
CA LEU A 232 13.39 -15.24 0.89
C LEU A 232 13.15 -16.73 0.65
N PHE A 233 14.11 -17.58 0.97
CA PHE A 233 13.98 -19.03 0.82
C PHE A 233 12.85 -19.61 1.67
N THR A 234 12.80 -19.25 2.96
CA THR A 234 11.71 -19.70 3.85
C THR A 234 10.34 -19.21 3.38
N THR A 235 10.28 -18.00 2.80
CA THR A 235 9.06 -17.50 2.18
C THR A 235 8.66 -18.34 0.97
N MET A 236 9.60 -18.62 0.07
CA MET A 236 9.35 -19.47 -1.10
C MET A 236 8.82 -20.86 -0.70
N VAL A 237 9.39 -21.47 0.36
CA VAL A 237 8.95 -22.77 0.84
C VAL A 237 7.50 -22.73 1.33
N HIS A 238 7.15 -21.77 2.19
CA HIS A 238 5.79 -21.75 2.74
C HIS A 238 4.74 -21.24 1.72
N THR A 239 5.11 -20.37 0.77
CA THR A 239 4.20 -19.97 -0.32
C THR A 239 4.00 -21.10 -1.33
N GLY A 240 5.06 -21.87 -1.64
CA GLY A 240 4.95 -23.07 -2.46
C GLY A 240 4.10 -24.19 -1.84
N ALA A 241 3.89 -24.17 -0.51
CA ALA A 241 2.96 -25.08 0.15
C ALA A 241 1.50 -24.62 0.09
N LEU A 242 1.25 -23.35 -0.27
CA LEU A 242 -0.10 -22.78 -0.46
C LEU A 242 -0.64 -22.98 -1.89
N GLY A 243 0.24 -23.11 -2.89
CA GLY A 243 -0.10 -23.28 -4.32
C GLY A 243 0.13 -24.70 -4.77
#